data_68fc5e245ae8b314164ff5947094e43a
#
_entry.id   68fc5e245ae8b314164ff5947094e43a
#
_cell.length_a   1.000
_cell.length_b   1.000
_cell.length_c   1.000
_cell.angle_alpha   90.00
_cell.angle_beta   90.00
_cell.angle_gamma   90.00
#
_symmetry.space_group_name_H-M   'P 1'
#
loop_
_entity.id
_entity.type
_entity.pdbx_description
1 polymer ?
#
loop_
_entity_poly.entity_id
_entity_poly.type
_entity_poly.pdbx_seq_one_letter_code
_entity_poly.pdbx_strand_id
1 'polypeptide(L)'
;KNILKVCKDIEKYNKNNSQKLDYIVINDGSRDNTLNILKENKLKHINLINNLGIGGAVQTGYKYAYENDYDIAVQFDGDGQHDVNYVNKICEPITKGQADMIIGTRYLKKEESKFQSTFMRRLGANIISLFIKICCRKRITDPTSGFRAVNKKIIKEFAKDYPTEYPEPESTVSLLVNKYKIEEVPVSMNERTAGVSSIRVWKSVDYMVKVVLAIIIDSISLRRRK
;
A
#
# COMPACT_ATOMS: atom_id res chain seq x y z
N LYS A 1 5.41 -15.78 11.43
CA LYS A 1 4.93 -16.98 10.66
C LYS A 1 4.38 -16.60 9.28
N ASN A 2 3.70 -15.48 9.13
CA ASN A 2 3.05 -15.09 7.86
C ASN A 2 4.05 -14.73 6.77
N ILE A 3 5.13 -14.03 7.08
CA ILE A 3 6.10 -13.55 6.09
C ILE A 3 6.71 -14.69 5.26
N LEU A 4 7.05 -15.81 5.88
CA LEU A 4 7.59 -16.98 5.16
C LEU A 4 6.58 -17.55 4.16
N LYS A 5 5.28 -17.57 4.53
CA LYS A 5 4.22 -17.99 3.61
C LYS A 5 4.12 -17.03 2.43
N VAL A 6 4.11 -15.72 2.70
CA VAL A 6 4.04 -14.68 1.65
C VAL A 6 5.19 -14.82 0.66
N CYS A 7 6.43 -14.97 1.15
CA CYS A 7 7.59 -15.18 0.26
C CYS A 7 7.46 -16.47 -0.57
N LYS A 8 7.03 -17.58 0.04
CA LYS A 8 6.78 -18.83 -0.68
C LYS A 8 5.67 -18.73 -1.74
N ASP A 9 4.63 -17.95 -1.46
CA ASP A 9 3.55 -17.70 -2.43
C ASP A 9 4.08 -16.91 -3.64
N ILE A 10 4.96 -15.91 -3.44
CA ILE A 10 5.65 -15.18 -4.52
C ILE A 10 6.59 -16.12 -5.29
N GLU A 11 7.37 -16.95 -4.62
CA GLU A 11 8.26 -17.92 -5.29
C GLU A 11 7.47 -18.94 -6.11
N LYS A 12 6.34 -19.42 -5.58
CA LYS A 12 5.42 -20.31 -6.31
C LYS A 12 4.82 -19.61 -7.53
N TYR A 13 4.40 -18.35 -7.39
CA TYR A 13 3.94 -17.53 -8.50
C TYR A 13 5.03 -17.44 -9.58
N ASN A 14 6.27 -17.15 -9.19
CA ASN A 14 7.40 -17.06 -10.10
C ASN A 14 7.72 -18.37 -10.83
N LYS A 15 7.47 -19.52 -10.24
CA LYS A 15 7.65 -20.82 -10.94
C LYS A 15 6.62 -21.03 -12.04
N ASN A 16 5.41 -20.52 -11.84
CA ASN A 16 4.26 -20.80 -12.70
C ASN A 16 3.98 -19.72 -13.76
N ASN A 17 4.68 -18.58 -13.71
CA ASN A 17 4.46 -17.46 -14.61
C ASN A 17 5.75 -17.09 -15.35
N SER A 18 5.62 -16.61 -16.58
CA SER A 18 6.76 -16.11 -17.38
C SER A 18 7.31 -14.80 -16.81
N GLN A 19 6.44 -13.90 -16.39
CA GLN A 19 6.84 -12.66 -15.73
C GLN A 19 7.23 -12.97 -14.29
N LYS A 20 8.48 -12.68 -13.94
CA LYS A 20 9.00 -12.88 -12.59
C LYS A 20 8.84 -11.61 -11.75
N LEU A 21 8.48 -11.82 -10.50
CA LEU A 21 8.44 -10.77 -9.47
C LEU A 21 9.71 -10.84 -8.65
N ASP A 22 10.46 -9.75 -8.60
CA ASP A 22 11.49 -9.59 -7.58
C ASP A 22 10.85 -9.06 -6.30
N TYR A 23 11.39 -9.42 -5.13
CA TYR A 23 10.85 -8.92 -3.87
C TYR A 23 11.95 -8.63 -2.86
N ILE A 24 11.65 -7.73 -1.95
CA ILE A 24 12.45 -7.45 -0.77
C ILE A 24 11.54 -7.27 0.44
N VAL A 25 11.91 -7.88 1.55
CA VAL A 25 11.18 -7.73 2.82
C VAL A 25 11.78 -6.58 3.61
N ILE A 26 10.98 -5.59 3.95
CA ILE A 26 11.38 -4.53 4.88
C ILE A 26 10.93 -4.94 6.28
N ASN A 27 11.88 -5.25 7.14
CA ASN A 27 11.62 -5.57 8.54
C ASN A 27 11.76 -4.30 9.39
N ASP A 28 10.63 -3.73 9.79
CA ASP A 28 10.54 -2.48 10.54
C ASP A 28 10.71 -2.71 12.05
N GLY A 29 11.89 -3.20 12.45
CA GLY A 29 12.23 -3.40 13.86
C GLY A 29 11.31 -4.39 14.58
N SER A 30 10.90 -5.49 13.94
CA SER A 30 10.06 -6.53 14.56
C SER A 30 10.73 -7.07 15.84
N ARG A 31 9.92 -7.19 16.91
CA ARG A 31 10.36 -7.70 18.21
C ARG A 31 10.14 -9.20 18.38
N ASP A 32 9.52 -9.86 17.41
CA ASP A 32 9.26 -11.29 17.36
C ASP A 32 10.37 -12.02 16.57
N ASN A 33 10.16 -13.30 16.30
CA ASN A 33 11.13 -14.13 15.57
C ASN A 33 11.23 -13.83 14.06
N THR A 34 10.66 -12.72 13.56
CA THR A 34 10.63 -12.42 12.12
C THR A 34 12.03 -12.33 11.52
N LEU A 35 12.96 -11.60 12.15
CA LEU A 35 14.31 -11.43 11.63
C LEU A 35 15.07 -12.76 11.51
N ASN A 36 14.94 -13.65 12.51
CA ASN A 36 15.58 -14.96 12.46
C ASN A 36 15.00 -15.80 11.31
N ILE A 37 13.67 -15.79 11.13
CA ILE A 37 13.02 -16.48 10.01
C ILE A 37 13.55 -15.98 8.66
N LEU A 38 13.73 -14.67 8.49
CA LEU A 38 14.27 -14.09 7.27
C LEU A 38 15.71 -14.57 7.00
N LYS A 39 16.56 -14.56 8.03
CA LYS A 39 17.96 -15.00 7.95
C LYS A 39 18.09 -16.50 7.68
N GLU A 40 17.40 -17.34 8.46
CA GLU A 40 17.44 -18.80 8.35
C GLU A 40 16.99 -19.29 6.97
N ASN A 41 15.97 -18.63 6.40
CA ASN A 41 15.45 -18.97 5.07
C ASN A 41 16.15 -18.19 3.93
N LYS A 42 17.20 -17.42 4.22
CA LYS A 42 17.99 -16.61 3.25
C LYS A 42 17.11 -15.70 2.40
N LEU A 43 16.00 -15.18 2.97
CA LEU A 43 15.09 -14.28 2.27
C LEU A 43 15.72 -12.90 2.14
N LYS A 44 15.59 -12.28 0.97
CA LYS A 44 16.09 -10.94 0.69
C LYS A 44 15.35 -9.93 1.57
N HIS A 45 16.08 -9.22 2.44
CA HIS A 45 15.47 -8.29 3.39
C HIS A 45 16.37 -7.11 3.74
N ILE A 46 15.73 -6.00 4.13
CA ILE A 46 16.35 -4.88 4.83
C ILE A 46 15.82 -4.90 6.26
N ASN A 47 16.73 -4.88 7.23
CA ASN A 47 16.36 -4.80 8.64
C ASN A 47 16.60 -3.38 9.15
N LEU A 48 15.54 -2.67 9.50
CA LEU A 48 15.64 -1.35 10.11
C LEU A 48 16.03 -1.51 11.58
N ILE A 49 16.98 -0.68 12.03
CA ILE A 49 17.48 -0.69 13.41
C ILE A 49 16.39 -0.27 14.38
N ASN A 50 15.60 0.75 13.99
CA ASN A 50 14.48 1.28 14.76
C ASN A 50 13.17 1.04 14.00
N ASN A 51 12.07 0.94 14.72
CA ASN A 51 10.73 0.96 14.12
C ASN A 51 10.44 2.38 13.63
N LEU A 52 10.27 2.55 12.32
CA LEU A 52 9.95 3.81 11.66
C LEU A 52 8.46 3.96 11.36
N GLY A 53 7.67 2.94 11.71
CA GLY A 53 6.26 2.86 11.32
C GLY A 53 6.06 2.48 9.86
N ILE A 54 4.78 2.26 9.49
CA ILE A 54 4.44 1.77 8.16
C ILE A 54 4.92 2.71 7.04
N GLY A 55 4.83 4.02 7.23
CA GLY A 55 5.30 5.00 6.25
C GLY A 55 6.80 4.89 6.01
N GLY A 56 7.61 4.82 7.08
CA GLY A 56 9.07 4.68 6.96
C GLY A 56 9.49 3.34 6.34
N ALA A 57 8.80 2.25 6.69
CA ALA A 57 9.04 0.94 6.09
C ALA A 57 8.74 0.95 4.58
N VAL A 58 7.60 1.49 4.17
CA VAL A 58 7.19 1.59 2.76
C VAL A 58 8.14 2.52 2.00
N GLN A 59 8.53 3.66 2.57
CA GLN A 59 9.52 4.56 1.96
C GLN A 59 10.86 3.84 1.75
N THR A 60 11.29 3.01 2.69
CA THR A 60 12.53 2.22 2.54
C THR A 60 12.44 1.29 1.32
N GLY A 61 11.27 0.66 1.11
CA GLY A 61 11.00 -0.12 -0.10
C GLY A 61 11.10 0.70 -1.39
N TYR A 62 10.54 1.91 -1.40
CA TYR A 62 10.65 2.81 -2.56
C TYR A 62 12.08 3.32 -2.80
N LYS A 63 12.85 3.61 -1.73
CA LYS A 63 14.29 3.93 -1.86
C LYS A 63 15.05 2.79 -2.50
N TYR A 64 14.84 1.57 -2.02
CA TYR A 64 15.42 0.37 -2.62
C TYR A 64 15.05 0.22 -4.09
N ALA A 65 13.77 0.40 -4.44
CA ALA A 65 13.31 0.32 -5.82
C ALA A 65 13.94 1.41 -6.71
N TYR A 66 14.09 2.63 -6.19
CA TYR A 66 14.75 3.73 -6.89
C TYR A 66 16.23 3.47 -7.15
N GLU A 67 16.96 3.04 -6.12
CA GLU A 67 18.41 2.76 -6.19
C GLU A 67 18.75 1.57 -7.10
N ASN A 68 17.82 0.63 -7.25
CA ASN A 68 17.99 -0.54 -8.12
C ASN A 68 17.26 -0.39 -9.47
N ASP A 69 16.84 0.81 -9.83
CA ASP A 69 16.31 1.19 -11.13
C ASP A 69 15.04 0.41 -11.57
N TYR A 70 14.17 0.04 -10.63
CA TYR A 70 12.91 -0.64 -10.94
C TYR A 70 11.93 0.28 -11.67
N ASP A 71 11.23 -0.25 -12.69
CA ASP A 71 10.21 0.46 -13.44
C ASP A 71 8.86 0.52 -12.72
N ILE A 72 8.54 -0.52 -11.95
CA ILE A 72 7.31 -0.63 -11.17
C ILE A 72 7.64 -1.15 -9.78
N ALA A 73 7.09 -0.52 -8.76
CA ALA A 73 7.13 -1.02 -7.39
C ALA A 73 5.71 -1.33 -6.90
N VAL A 74 5.57 -2.44 -6.17
CA VAL A 74 4.31 -2.87 -5.57
C VAL A 74 4.46 -2.91 -4.06
N GLN A 75 3.63 -2.15 -3.34
CA GLN A 75 3.47 -2.31 -1.90
C GLN A 75 2.64 -3.57 -1.63
N PHE A 76 3.19 -4.47 -0.81
CA PHE A 76 2.59 -5.76 -0.50
C PHE A 76 2.77 -6.09 0.98
N ASP A 77 1.66 -6.23 1.71
CA ASP A 77 1.73 -6.44 3.16
C ASP A 77 2.15 -7.87 3.51
N GLY A 78 3.02 -7.99 4.52
CA GLY A 78 3.54 -9.28 5.00
C GLY A 78 2.56 -10.09 5.86
N ASP A 79 1.30 -9.65 6.01
CA ASP A 79 0.29 -10.32 6.84
C ASP A 79 -0.51 -11.42 6.09
N GLY A 80 -0.27 -11.55 4.78
CA GLY A 80 -0.90 -12.56 3.92
C GLY A 80 -2.30 -12.21 3.44
N GLN A 81 -2.76 -10.96 3.63
CA GLN A 81 -4.06 -10.51 3.10
C GLN A 81 -4.02 -10.30 1.58
N HIS A 82 -2.90 -9.85 1.04
CA HIS A 82 -2.76 -9.63 -0.40
C HIS A 82 -2.52 -10.95 -1.13
N ASP A 83 -3.20 -11.13 -2.26
CA ASP A 83 -3.02 -12.28 -3.14
C ASP A 83 -2.09 -11.91 -4.29
N VAL A 84 -0.96 -12.62 -4.39
CA VAL A 84 0.08 -12.39 -5.41
C VAL A 84 -0.46 -12.52 -6.84
N ASN A 85 -1.51 -13.31 -7.06
CA ASN A 85 -2.11 -13.47 -8.38
C ASN A 85 -2.71 -12.17 -8.95
N TYR A 86 -3.00 -11.18 -8.11
CA TYR A 86 -3.46 -9.87 -8.56
C TYR A 86 -2.34 -8.89 -8.93
N VAL A 87 -1.06 -9.23 -8.66
CA VAL A 87 0.07 -8.30 -8.94
C VAL A 87 0.11 -7.92 -10.42
N ASN A 88 0.02 -8.88 -11.34
CA ASN A 88 -0.01 -8.55 -12.77
C ASN A 88 -1.19 -7.65 -13.13
N LYS A 89 -2.36 -7.91 -12.57
CA LYS A 89 -3.57 -7.14 -12.84
C LYS A 89 -3.45 -5.67 -12.42
N ILE A 90 -2.77 -5.38 -11.30
CA ILE A 90 -2.54 -3.99 -10.85
C ILE A 90 -1.34 -3.35 -11.54
N CYS A 91 -0.38 -4.11 -12.08
CA CYS A 91 0.75 -3.58 -12.84
C CYS A 91 0.40 -3.30 -14.31
N GLU A 92 -0.53 -4.06 -14.91
CA GLU A 92 -0.87 -3.96 -16.33
C GLU A 92 -1.26 -2.54 -16.80
N PRO A 93 -2.12 -1.75 -16.10
CA PRO A 93 -2.44 -0.40 -16.54
C PRO A 93 -1.23 0.55 -16.49
N ILE A 94 -0.25 0.29 -15.61
CA ILE A 94 0.99 1.05 -15.52
C ILE A 94 1.89 0.73 -16.72
N THR A 95 2.08 -0.55 -17.03
CA THR A 95 2.88 -0.97 -18.19
C THR A 95 2.32 -0.46 -19.52
N LYS A 96 0.99 -0.30 -19.60
CA LYS A 96 0.30 0.28 -20.75
C LYS A 96 0.31 1.83 -20.76
N GLY A 97 0.92 2.50 -19.78
CA GLY A 97 0.95 3.97 -19.67
C GLY A 97 -0.41 4.61 -19.40
N GLN A 98 -1.39 3.83 -18.93
CA GLN A 98 -2.75 4.29 -18.67
C GLN A 98 -2.87 4.96 -17.30
N ALA A 99 -2.03 4.56 -16.33
CA ALA A 99 -2.00 5.10 -14.98
C ALA A 99 -0.56 5.23 -14.47
N ASP A 100 -0.36 6.14 -13.51
CA ASP A 100 0.90 6.31 -12.79
C ASP A 100 0.88 5.49 -11.47
N MET A 101 -0.28 5.39 -10.82
CA MET A 101 -0.52 4.54 -9.65
C MET A 101 -1.82 3.76 -9.81
N ILE A 102 -1.78 2.49 -9.39
CA ILE A 102 -2.97 1.64 -9.25
C ILE A 102 -3.17 1.29 -7.79
N ILE A 103 -4.41 1.40 -7.33
CA ILE A 103 -4.85 0.93 -6.01
C ILE A 103 -5.69 -0.34 -6.20
N GLY A 104 -5.27 -1.44 -5.59
CA GLY A 104 -6.09 -2.65 -5.48
C GLY A 104 -7.22 -2.41 -4.49
N THR A 105 -8.46 -2.32 -4.98
CA THR A 105 -9.63 -1.98 -4.15
C THR A 105 -10.49 -3.19 -3.84
N ARG A 106 -11.00 -3.23 -2.60
CA ARG A 106 -11.95 -4.23 -2.08
C ARG A 106 -13.40 -3.91 -2.40
N TYR A 107 -13.69 -2.70 -2.90
CA TYR A 107 -15.05 -2.14 -2.88
C TYR A 107 -15.70 -1.96 -4.26
N LEU A 108 -14.99 -2.16 -5.37
CA LEU A 108 -15.52 -1.97 -6.73
C LEU A 108 -16.38 -3.15 -7.23
N LYS A 109 -16.15 -4.39 -6.78
CA LYS A 109 -16.99 -5.54 -7.12
C LYS A 109 -17.39 -6.30 -5.86
N LYS A 110 -18.70 -6.58 -5.70
CA LYS A 110 -19.25 -7.30 -4.56
C LYS A 110 -19.04 -8.83 -4.62
N GLU A 111 -18.76 -9.40 -5.79
CA GLU A 111 -19.01 -10.82 -6.07
C GLU A 111 -17.84 -11.78 -5.82
N GLU A 112 -16.61 -11.28 -5.61
CA GLU A 112 -15.44 -12.18 -5.51
C GLU A 112 -14.61 -12.05 -4.23
N SER A 113 -14.93 -11.13 -3.32
CA SER A 113 -14.12 -10.99 -2.12
C SER A 113 -14.61 -11.93 -1.01
N LYS A 114 -13.78 -12.90 -0.66
CA LYS A 114 -13.93 -13.69 0.57
C LYS A 114 -13.83 -12.84 1.84
N PHE A 115 -13.33 -11.62 1.71
CA PHE A 115 -13.13 -10.68 2.81
C PHE A 115 -14.39 -9.84 3.05
N GLN A 116 -15.09 -10.13 4.14
CA GLN A 116 -16.16 -9.25 4.63
C GLN A 116 -15.54 -8.11 5.45
N SER A 117 -15.46 -6.92 4.83
CA SER A 117 -15.11 -5.71 5.54
C SER A 117 -16.17 -5.39 6.60
N THR A 118 -15.76 -5.11 7.84
CA THR A 118 -16.71 -4.65 8.86
C THR A 118 -17.38 -3.33 8.42
N PHE A 119 -18.66 -3.15 8.79
CA PHE A 119 -19.42 -1.93 8.50
C PHE A 119 -18.63 -0.65 8.87
N MET A 120 -17.98 -0.64 10.04
CA MET A 120 -17.19 0.51 10.51
C MET A 120 -15.98 0.82 9.61
N ARG A 121 -15.27 -0.20 9.11
CA ARG A 121 -14.17 0.02 8.15
C ARG A 121 -14.65 0.63 6.85
N ARG A 122 -15.80 0.14 6.35
CA ARG A 122 -16.40 0.66 5.12
C ARG A 122 -16.88 2.10 5.29
N LEU A 123 -17.49 2.42 6.44
CA LEU A 123 -17.89 3.78 6.79
C LEU A 123 -16.67 4.71 6.83
N GLY A 124 -15.59 4.30 7.50
CA GLY A 124 -14.33 5.06 7.54
C GLY A 124 -13.74 5.31 6.16
N ALA A 125 -13.64 4.27 5.33
CA ALA A 125 -13.15 4.41 3.96
C ALA A 125 -14.02 5.36 3.12
N ASN A 126 -15.35 5.32 3.29
CA ASN A 126 -16.26 6.21 2.58
C ASN A 126 -16.10 7.69 3.00
N ILE A 127 -15.87 7.96 4.29
CA ILE A 127 -15.60 9.32 4.78
C ILE A 127 -14.31 9.85 4.17
N ILE A 128 -13.22 9.09 4.23
CA ILE A 128 -11.93 9.47 3.61
C ILE A 128 -12.12 9.70 2.10
N SER A 129 -12.80 8.78 1.41
CA SER A 129 -13.11 8.88 -0.02
C SER A 129 -13.87 10.16 -0.37
N LEU A 130 -14.85 10.56 0.48
CA LEU A 130 -15.62 11.79 0.31
C LEU A 130 -14.72 13.03 0.41
N PHE A 131 -13.83 13.09 1.42
CA PHE A 131 -12.91 14.22 1.58
C PHE A 131 -11.89 14.31 0.45
N ILE A 132 -11.34 13.17 -0.01
CA ILE A 132 -10.48 13.15 -1.20
C ILE A 132 -11.22 13.67 -2.41
N LYS A 133 -12.50 13.27 -2.61
CA LYS A 133 -13.33 13.78 -3.72
C LYS A 133 -13.54 15.29 -3.64
N ILE A 134 -13.82 15.82 -2.45
CA ILE A 134 -14.01 17.27 -2.23
C ILE A 134 -12.71 18.02 -2.51
N CYS A 135 -11.60 17.55 -1.94
CA CYS A 135 -10.30 18.21 -2.04
C CYS A 135 -9.65 18.05 -3.43
N CYS A 136 -9.73 16.87 -4.05
CA CYS A 136 -8.97 16.55 -5.27
C CYS A 136 -9.85 16.34 -6.51
N ARG A 137 -11.18 16.47 -6.39
CA ARG A 137 -12.17 16.26 -7.47
C ARG A 137 -12.14 14.85 -8.10
N LYS A 138 -11.45 13.90 -7.50
CA LYS A 138 -11.44 12.49 -7.90
C LYS A 138 -11.88 11.62 -6.74
N ARG A 139 -12.80 10.67 -7.01
CA ARG A 139 -13.24 9.69 -6.02
C ARG A 139 -12.27 8.51 -6.04
N ILE A 140 -11.80 8.11 -4.85
CA ILE A 140 -11.05 6.86 -4.62
C ILE A 140 -11.91 6.01 -3.67
N THR A 141 -12.24 4.79 -4.07
CA THR A 141 -13.20 3.96 -3.32
C THR A 141 -12.54 3.26 -2.12
N ASP A 142 -11.24 2.95 -2.22
CA ASP A 142 -10.47 2.31 -1.14
C ASP A 142 -9.16 3.07 -0.83
N PRO A 143 -9.26 4.28 -0.26
CA PRO A 143 -8.10 5.14 -0.01
C PRO A 143 -7.14 4.57 1.06
N THR A 144 -7.57 3.56 1.81
CA THR A 144 -6.79 2.91 2.88
C THR A 144 -6.18 1.57 2.46
N SER A 145 -6.29 1.21 1.18
CA SER A 145 -5.66 0.00 0.69
C SER A 145 -4.15 0.18 0.59
N GLY A 146 -3.39 -0.73 1.20
CA GLY A 146 -1.92 -0.83 1.05
C GLY A 146 -1.50 -1.60 -0.21
N PHE A 147 -2.41 -2.26 -0.93
CA PHE A 147 -2.07 -2.96 -2.15
C PHE A 147 -2.01 -2.01 -3.34
N ARG A 148 -0.82 -1.51 -3.62
CA ARG A 148 -0.60 -0.43 -4.59
C ARG A 148 0.56 -0.75 -5.53
N ALA A 149 0.40 -0.42 -6.80
CA ALA A 149 1.47 -0.41 -7.79
C ALA A 149 1.74 1.02 -8.25
N VAL A 150 3.00 1.38 -8.43
CA VAL A 150 3.43 2.72 -8.87
C VAL A 150 4.51 2.62 -9.95
N ASN A 151 4.51 3.58 -10.88
CA ASN A 151 5.53 3.67 -11.92
C ASN A 151 6.83 4.30 -11.41
N LYS A 152 7.87 4.29 -12.25
CA LYS A 152 9.21 4.83 -11.95
C LYS A 152 9.21 6.30 -11.52
N LYS A 153 8.30 7.12 -12.06
CA LYS A 153 8.19 8.53 -11.66
C LYS A 153 7.77 8.65 -10.20
N ILE A 154 6.75 7.89 -9.80
CA ILE A 154 6.26 7.90 -8.41
C ILE A 154 7.27 7.21 -7.47
N ILE A 155 7.96 6.16 -7.90
CA ILE A 155 9.06 5.56 -7.13
C ILE A 155 10.07 6.64 -6.75
N LYS A 156 10.50 7.47 -7.71
CA LYS A 156 11.44 8.57 -7.47
C LYS A 156 10.90 9.62 -6.48
N GLU A 157 9.63 9.99 -6.58
CA GLU A 157 8.98 10.93 -5.66
C GLU A 157 8.92 10.34 -4.24
N PHE A 158 8.41 9.12 -4.11
CA PHE A 158 8.23 8.46 -2.82
C PHE A 158 9.55 8.05 -2.15
N ALA A 159 10.60 7.79 -2.92
CA ALA A 159 11.94 7.59 -2.36
C ALA A 159 12.46 8.86 -1.66
N LYS A 160 12.12 10.05 -2.17
CA LYS A 160 12.54 11.34 -1.58
C LYS A 160 11.67 11.73 -0.40
N ASP A 161 10.36 11.68 -0.59
CA ASP A 161 9.38 12.14 0.39
C ASP A 161 8.16 11.22 0.36
N TYR A 162 7.84 10.65 1.52
CA TYR A 162 6.69 9.76 1.69
C TYR A 162 6.05 10.00 3.05
N PRO A 163 4.72 10.09 3.11
CA PRO A 163 4.02 10.35 4.36
C PRO A 163 4.26 9.28 5.42
N THR A 164 4.44 9.68 6.67
CA THR A 164 4.74 8.77 7.77
C THR A 164 3.52 8.43 8.62
N GLU A 165 2.58 9.37 8.78
CA GLU A 165 1.45 9.23 9.72
C GLU A 165 0.28 8.46 9.11
N TYR A 166 -0.20 8.89 7.95
CA TYR A 166 -1.33 8.28 7.22
C TYR A 166 -0.95 8.03 5.76
N PRO A 167 0.04 7.15 5.52
CA PRO A 167 0.74 7.09 4.24
C PRO A 167 -0.18 6.82 3.04
N GLU A 168 -1.22 5.98 3.19
CA GLU A 168 -2.09 5.64 2.08
C GLU A 168 -2.97 6.83 1.63
N PRO A 169 -3.76 7.51 2.48
CA PRO A 169 -4.57 8.64 2.06
C PRO A 169 -3.73 9.87 1.69
N GLU A 170 -2.68 10.20 2.46
CA GLU A 170 -1.85 11.37 2.20
C GLU A 170 -1.08 11.25 0.88
N SER A 171 -0.44 10.10 0.60
CA SER A 171 0.23 9.87 -0.68
C SER A 171 -0.73 9.96 -1.87
N THR A 172 -1.96 9.45 -1.69
CA THR A 172 -3.02 9.57 -2.71
C THR A 172 -3.36 11.04 -2.99
N VAL A 173 -3.56 11.85 -1.94
CA VAL A 173 -3.85 13.29 -2.08
C VAL A 173 -2.68 14.01 -2.74
N SER A 174 -1.45 13.77 -2.30
CA SER A 174 -0.25 14.37 -2.87
C SER A 174 -0.15 14.09 -4.38
N LEU A 175 -0.34 12.86 -4.80
CA LEU A 175 -0.28 12.50 -6.22
C LEU A 175 -1.42 13.14 -7.02
N LEU A 176 -2.66 13.16 -6.49
CA LEU A 176 -3.80 13.79 -7.18
C LEU A 176 -3.62 15.30 -7.34
N VAL A 177 -3.11 16.00 -6.31
CA VAL A 177 -2.78 17.44 -6.40
C VAL A 177 -1.68 17.67 -7.43
N ASN A 178 -0.72 16.77 -7.53
CA ASN A 178 0.35 16.79 -8.55
C ASN A 178 -0.08 16.28 -9.93
N LYS A 179 -1.40 16.00 -10.13
CA LYS A 179 -1.98 15.60 -11.40
C LYS A 179 -1.50 14.25 -11.95
N TYR A 180 -0.99 13.37 -11.08
CA TYR A 180 -0.72 11.99 -11.44
C TYR A 180 -2.03 11.23 -11.69
N LYS A 181 -1.99 10.29 -12.62
CA LYS A 181 -3.13 9.43 -12.96
C LYS A 181 -3.21 8.25 -12.00
N ILE A 182 -4.22 8.26 -11.11
CA ILE A 182 -4.49 7.17 -10.17
C ILE A 182 -5.74 6.44 -10.63
N GLU A 183 -5.69 5.13 -10.75
CA GLU A 183 -6.85 4.30 -11.05
C GLU A 183 -7.00 3.17 -10.01
N GLU A 184 -8.18 2.57 -9.95
CA GLU A 184 -8.50 1.48 -9.04
C GLU A 184 -8.82 0.20 -9.80
N VAL A 185 -8.29 -0.92 -9.33
CA VAL A 185 -8.53 -2.25 -9.89
C VAL A 185 -9.13 -3.13 -8.81
N PRO A 186 -10.27 -3.81 -9.05
CA PRO A 186 -10.87 -4.71 -8.06
C PRO A 186 -9.97 -5.92 -7.81
N VAL A 187 -9.71 -6.17 -6.52
CA VAL A 187 -8.91 -7.30 -6.05
C VAL A 187 -9.66 -8.05 -4.95
N SER A 188 -9.46 -9.35 -4.87
CA SER A 188 -9.87 -10.13 -3.71
C SER A 188 -8.74 -10.12 -2.68
N MET A 189 -9.10 -10.01 -1.41
CA MET A 189 -8.15 -10.13 -0.31
C MET A 189 -8.47 -11.37 0.52
N ASN A 190 -7.44 -12.01 1.04
CA ASN A 190 -7.59 -13.13 1.94
C ASN A 190 -7.98 -12.65 3.34
N GLU A 191 -8.59 -13.52 4.13
CA GLU A 191 -8.74 -13.26 5.56
C GLU A 191 -7.38 -13.23 6.25
N ARG A 192 -7.23 -12.33 7.23
CA ARG A 192 -6.00 -12.23 8.02
C ARG A 192 -5.80 -13.52 8.81
N THR A 193 -4.72 -14.24 8.56
CA THR A 193 -4.46 -15.53 9.19
C THR A 193 -3.88 -15.39 10.61
N ALA A 194 -3.35 -14.22 10.99
CA ALA A 194 -2.89 -13.90 12.34
C ALA A 194 -2.71 -12.39 12.53
N GLY A 195 -2.78 -11.94 13.78
CA GLY A 195 -2.59 -10.54 14.17
C GLY A 195 -3.88 -9.86 14.61
N VAL A 196 -3.79 -9.01 15.64
CA VAL A 196 -4.90 -8.21 16.14
C VAL A 196 -4.93 -6.89 15.38
N SER A 197 -6.11 -6.45 14.94
CA SER A 197 -6.25 -5.10 14.36
C SER A 197 -5.79 -4.07 15.38
N SER A 198 -4.83 -3.25 15.02
CA SER A 198 -4.23 -2.23 15.89
C SER A 198 -5.23 -1.12 16.29
N ILE A 199 -6.43 -1.11 15.70
CA ILE A 199 -7.39 -0.02 15.83
C ILE A 199 -8.54 -0.45 16.73
N ARG A 200 -8.58 0.01 17.98
CA ARG A 200 -9.74 -0.05 18.86
C ARG A 200 -10.76 1.05 18.50
N VAL A 201 -12.07 0.81 18.72
CA VAL A 201 -13.19 1.66 18.25
C VAL A 201 -13.01 3.16 18.57
N TRP A 202 -12.58 3.53 19.77
CA TRP A 202 -12.33 4.93 20.17
C TRP A 202 -11.09 5.54 19.49
N LYS A 203 -10.05 4.73 19.23
CA LYS A 203 -8.90 5.16 18.42
C LYS A 203 -9.26 5.35 16.95
N SER A 204 -10.36 4.74 16.48
CA SER A 204 -10.83 4.89 15.11
C SER A 204 -11.42 6.27 14.83
N VAL A 205 -12.13 6.89 15.77
CA VAL A 205 -12.69 8.24 15.59
C VAL A 205 -11.58 9.29 15.58
N ASP A 206 -10.68 9.23 16.56
CA ASP A 206 -9.51 10.12 16.61
C ASP A 206 -8.64 9.98 15.33
N TYR A 207 -8.39 8.76 14.91
CA TYR A 207 -7.72 8.46 13.64
C TYR A 207 -8.43 9.10 12.45
N MET A 208 -9.76 8.95 12.35
CA MET A 208 -10.53 9.50 11.24
C MET A 208 -10.46 11.03 11.18
N VAL A 209 -10.57 11.71 12.33
CA VAL A 209 -10.45 13.17 12.40
C VAL A 209 -9.08 13.63 11.93
N LYS A 210 -8.02 12.98 12.42
CA LYS A 210 -6.63 13.30 12.04
C LYS A 210 -6.37 13.07 10.57
N VAL A 211 -6.80 11.95 10.01
CA VAL A 211 -6.68 11.66 8.56
C VAL A 211 -7.40 12.69 7.71
N VAL A 212 -8.62 13.08 8.10
CA VAL A 212 -9.38 14.09 7.37
C VAL A 212 -8.68 15.46 7.43
N LEU A 213 -8.17 15.84 8.60
CA LEU A 213 -7.40 17.08 8.75
C LEU A 213 -6.11 17.05 7.90
N ALA A 214 -5.37 15.94 7.92
CA ALA A 214 -4.18 15.77 7.09
C ALA A 214 -4.52 15.95 5.59
N ILE A 215 -5.57 15.29 5.09
CA ILE A 215 -6.04 15.44 3.69
C ILE A 215 -6.32 16.90 3.34
N ILE A 216 -7.02 17.63 4.22
CA ILE A 216 -7.36 19.04 3.97
C ILE A 216 -6.09 19.90 3.94
N ILE A 217 -5.23 19.77 4.96
CA ILE A 217 -3.99 20.55 5.09
C ILE A 217 -3.07 20.29 3.89
N ASP A 218 -2.85 19.03 3.53
CA ASP A 218 -2.00 18.64 2.40
C ASP A 218 -2.56 19.18 1.08
N SER A 219 -3.86 19.04 0.86
CA SER A 219 -4.47 19.54 -0.37
C SER A 219 -4.32 21.07 -0.55
N ILE A 220 -4.34 21.84 0.54
CA ILE A 220 -4.16 23.30 0.53
C ILE A 220 -2.67 23.64 0.41
N SER A 221 -1.83 23.03 1.24
CA SER A 221 -0.38 23.29 1.29
C SER A 221 0.31 23.00 -0.04
N LEU A 222 0.01 21.83 -0.62
CA LEU A 222 0.60 21.41 -1.90
C LEU A 222 0.14 22.29 -3.09
N ARG A 223 -1.08 22.84 -3.02
CA ARG A 223 -1.53 23.81 -4.05
C ARG A 223 -0.88 25.18 -3.94
N ARG A 224 -0.51 25.61 -2.73
CA ARG A 224 0.17 26.91 -2.51
C ARG A 224 1.65 26.88 -2.92
N ARG A 225 2.24 25.70 -3.03
CA ARG A 225 3.65 25.53 -3.46
C ARG A 225 3.83 25.50 -4.99
N LYS A 226 2.74 25.55 -5.73
CA LYS A 226 2.70 25.67 -7.21
C LYS A 226 2.41 27.09 -7.63
#